data_b4247a79e8f908a39c0bd45bedcf5da0
#
_entry.id   b4247a79e8f908a39c0bd45bedcf5da0
#
_cell.length_a   1.000
_cell.length_b   1.000
_cell.length_c   1.000
_cell.angle_alpha   90.00
_cell.angle_beta   90.00
_cell.angle_gamma   90.00
#
_symmetry.space_group_name_H-M   'P 1'
#
loop_
_entity.id
_entity.type
_entity.pdbx_description
1 polymer ?
#
loop_
_entity_poly.entity_id
_entity_poly.type
_entity_poly.pdbx_seq_one_letter_code
_entity_poly.pdbx_strand_id
1 'polypeptide(L)'
;AQWQRIATTQREEGGQIFIVYKTVSNRLTDIQQRSYTYNNGNELLNYDGVSFQYDANGNIVSKTDSSGTTSYVYDSENRLAQLTTPNLQLVTYKYDPFGRRIEKNVNGVITRYVYDREDIIFELDGSGNIVTEYVHGPGIDEPIAMIRNNQTYYYHADGLGSIIAITDSAGRVVQRYEYDSFGNITYQQDPNFVQPYTYTGREYDEESGLYYYRARYYDAKVGRFLQRDPFRGFLKK
;
A
#
# COMPACT_ATOMS: atom_id res chain seq x y z
N ALA A 1 -12.70 -33.08 11.29
CA ALA A 1 -11.25 -33.00 11.40
C ALA A 1 -10.80 -31.65 10.80
N GLN A 2 -10.29 -30.73 11.61
CA GLN A 2 -9.78 -29.44 11.19
C GLN A 2 -8.37 -29.64 10.64
N TRP A 3 -8.18 -29.40 9.34
CA TRP A 3 -6.86 -29.40 8.71
C TRP A 3 -6.17 -28.07 8.98
N GLN A 4 -5.14 -28.07 9.80
CA GLN A 4 -4.21 -26.95 9.89
C GLN A 4 -3.22 -27.06 8.73
N ARG A 5 -3.19 -26.10 7.84
CA ARG A 5 -2.11 -25.99 6.85
C ARG A 5 -0.90 -25.33 7.53
N ILE A 6 0.15 -26.08 7.68
CA ILE A 6 1.47 -25.56 8.07
C ILE A 6 2.22 -25.30 6.76
N ALA A 7 2.50 -24.04 6.45
CA ALA A 7 3.42 -23.71 5.37
C ALA A 7 4.83 -23.59 5.94
N THR A 8 5.73 -24.48 5.53
CA THR A 8 7.17 -24.40 5.84
C THR A 8 7.88 -23.75 4.66
N THR A 9 8.55 -22.62 4.88
CA THR A 9 9.58 -22.12 3.98
C THR A 9 10.95 -22.48 4.57
N GLN A 10 11.78 -23.20 3.82
CA GLN A 10 13.18 -23.44 4.20
C GLN A 10 14.01 -22.21 3.84
N ARG A 11 14.76 -21.69 4.81
CA ARG A 11 15.90 -20.82 4.59
C ARG A 11 17.16 -21.67 4.67
N GLU A 12 18.10 -21.48 3.76
CA GLU A 12 19.43 -22.10 3.85
C GLU A 12 20.12 -21.58 5.11
N GLU A 13 20.30 -22.43 6.06
CA GLU A 13 21.04 -22.42 7.32
C GLU A 13 20.19 -22.91 8.50
N GLY A 14 19.68 -24.13 8.40
CA GLY A 14 19.31 -24.93 9.58
C GLY A 14 18.12 -24.46 10.42
N GLY A 15 17.39 -23.41 10.05
CA GLY A 15 16.22 -22.92 10.76
C GLY A 15 14.93 -23.14 9.99
N GLN A 16 14.01 -23.94 10.52
CA GLN A 16 12.65 -24.07 9.99
C GLN A 16 11.82 -22.86 10.43
N ILE A 17 11.23 -22.16 9.44
CA ILE A 17 10.28 -21.07 9.69
C ILE A 17 8.86 -21.65 9.67
N PHE A 18 8.17 -21.60 10.80
CA PHE A 18 6.76 -22.02 10.89
C PHE A 18 5.85 -20.80 10.88
N ILE A 19 4.96 -20.72 9.87
CA ILE A 19 3.84 -19.80 9.87
C ILE A 19 2.58 -20.62 10.04
N VAL A 20 1.85 -20.40 11.11
CA VAL A 20 0.62 -21.16 11.42
C VAL A 20 -0.59 -20.38 10.88
N TYR A 21 -1.40 -21.05 10.09
CA TYR A 21 -2.65 -20.50 9.55
C TYR A 21 -3.87 -21.26 10.09
N LYS A 22 -4.94 -20.52 10.30
CA LYS A 22 -6.28 -21.10 10.55
C LYS A 22 -6.86 -21.69 9.24
N THR A 23 -7.88 -22.52 9.34
CA THR A 23 -8.59 -23.21 8.23
C THR A 23 -9.01 -22.28 7.07
N VAL A 24 -9.13 -20.99 7.31
CA VAL A 24 -9.47 -19.94 6.32
C VAL A 24 -8.27 -19.10 5.91
N SER A 25 -7.06 -19.62 6.03
CA SER A 25 -5.79 -18.96 5.69
C SER A 25 -5.43 -17.72 6.54
N ASN A 26 -6.05 -17.55 7.70
CA ASN A 26 -5.67 -16.50 8.65
C ASN A 26 -4.37 -16.88 9.37
N ARG A 27 -3.41 -15.97 9.37
CA ARG A 27 -2.16 -16.13 10.11
C ARG A 27 -2.45 -16.11 11.61
N LEU A 28 -2.01 -17.12 12.35
CA LEU A 28 -2.12 -17.16 13.81
C LEU A 28 -0.83 -16.76 14.52
N THR A 29 0.32 -17.10 13.92
CA THR A 29 1.64 -16.69 14.36
C THR A 29 2.55 -16.46 13.17
N ASP A 30 3.59 -15.68 13.32
CA ASP A 30 4.66 -15.49 12.34
C ASP A 30 6.02 -16.01 12.86
N ILE A 31 7.06 -15.76 12.09
CA ILE A 31 8.44 -16.21 12.40
C ILE A 31 9.02 -15.57 13.67
N GLN A 32 8.49 -14.41 14.09
CA GLN A 32 8.83 -13.73 15.33
C GLN A 32 7.92 -14.14 16.49
N GLN A 33 7.09 -15.19 16.29
CA GLN A 33 6.11 -15.70 17.27
C GLN A 33 5.06 -14.67 17.69
N ARG A 34 4.80 -13.63 16.88
CA ARG A 34 3.76 -12.63 17.12
C ARG A 34 2.39 -13.27 16.92
N SER A 35 1.46 -12.98 17.83
CA SER A 35 0.11 -13.55 17.83
C SER A 35 -0.85 -12.71 17.01
N TYR A 36 -1.76 -13.38 16.31
CA TYR A 36 -2.84 -12.76 15.55
C TYR A 36 -4.18 -13.26 16.05
N THR A 37 -5.10 -12.37 16.36
CA THR A 37 -6.47 -12.72 16.77
C THR A 37 -7.47 -12.18 15.78
N TYR A 38 -8.52 -12.97 15.54
CA TYR A 38 -9.56 -12.66 14.55
C TYR A 38 -10.95 -12.86 15.12
N ASN A 39 -11.90 -12.09 14.64
CA ASN A 39 -13.32 -12.34 14.92
C ASN A 39 -13.88 -13.46 14.01
N ASN A 40 -15.18 -13.76 14.16
CA ASN A 40 -15.86 -14.77 13.35
C ASN A 40 -16.01 -14.39 11.87
N GLY A 41 -15.87 -13.10 11.53
CA GLY A 41 -15.86 -12.58 10.16
C GLY A 41 -14.48 -12.61 9.50
N ASN A 42 -13.46 -13.23 10.15
CA ASN A 42 -12.05 -13.25 9.70
C ASN A 42 -11.38 -11.86 9.67
N GLU A 43 -11.92 -10.90 10.40
CA GLU A 43 -11.31 -9.60 10.57
C GLU A 43 -10.23 -9.68 11.64
N LEU A 44 -9.05 -9.13 11.37
CA LEU A 44 -7.92 -9.12 12.31
C LEU A 44 -8.21 -8.13 13.44
N LEU A 45 -8.34 -8.63 14.66
CA LEU A 45 -8.63 -7.79 15.83
C LEU A 45 -7.38 -7.27 16.51
N ASN A 46 -6.34 -8.12 16.57
CA ASN A 46 -5.10 -7.76 17.22
C ASN A 46 -3.91 -8.48 16.56
N TYR A 47 -2.78 -7.78 16.54
CA TYR A 47 -1.49 -8.27 16.05
C TYR A 47 -0.39 -7.51 16.77
N ASP A 48 0.45 -8.19 17.57
CA ASP A 48 1.63 -7.63 18.21
C ASP A 48 1.41 -6.29 18.93
N GLY A 49 0.33 -6.17 19.68
CA GLY A 49 -0.05 -4.93 20.36
C GLY A 49 -0.76 -3.88 19.49
N VAL A 50 -0.91 -4.16 18.19
CA VAL A 50 -1.71 -3.34 17.28
C VAL A 50 -3.15 -3.84 17.28
N SER A 51 -4.12 -2.99 17.55
CA SER A 51 -5.55 -3.34 17.57
C SER A 51 -6.31 -2.64 16.43
N PHE A 52 -7.37 -3.30 15.96
CA PHE A 52 -8.19 -2.85 14.83
C PHE A 52 -9.66 -2.83 15.17
N GLN A 53 -10.38 -1.84 14.64
CA GLN A 53 -11.84 -1.79 14.66
C GLN A 53 -12.36 -1.70 13.23
N TYR A 54 -13.57 -2.23 13.03
CA TYR A 54 -14.20 -2.35 11.71
C TYR A 54 -15.58 -1.73 11.72
N ASP A 55 -16.01 -1.22 10.57
CA ASP A 55 -17.41 -0.88 10.32
C ASP A 55 -18.24 -2.11 9.96
N ALA A 56 -19.55 -1.93 9.74
CA ALA A 56 -20.45 -3.00 9.35
C ALA A 56 -20.17 -3.59 7.95
N ASN A 57 -19.43 -2.87 7.11
CA ASN A 57 -19.02 -3.31 5.78
C ASN A 57 -17.71 -4.12 5.81
N GLY A 58 -17.00 -4.13 6.97
CA GLY A 58 -15.72 -4.80 7.16
C GLY A 58 -14.52 -3.95 6.74
N ASN A 59 -14.66 -2.64 6.68
CA ASN A 59 -13.55 -1.71 6.50
C ASN A 59 -12.90 -1.39 7.85
N ILE A 60 -11.57 -1.27 7.91
CA ILE A 60 -10.87 -0.85 9.13
C ILE A 60 -11.17 0.63 9.36
N VAL A 61 -11.83 0.97 10.49
CA VAL A 61 -12.12 2.35 10.87
C VAL A 61 -11.12 2.92 11.88
N SER A 62 -10.41 2.06 12.59
CA SER A 62 -9.28 2.49 13.44
C SER A 62 -8.20 1.41 13.53
N LYS A 63 -6.96 1.90 13.64
CA LYS A 63 -5.76 1.11 13.96
C LYS A 63 -5.07 1.81 15.11
N THR A 64 -4.89 1.12 16.22
CA THR A 64 -4.20 1.66 17.41
C THR A 64 -2.93 0.85 17.67
N ASP A 65 -1.80 1.53 17.77
CA ASP A 65 -0.50 0.98 18.13
C ASP A 65 0.18 1.85 19.20
N SER A 66 1.45 1.62 19.49
CA SER A 66 2.22 2.36 20.49
C SER A 66 2.38 3.85 20.18
N SER A 67 2.20 4.28 18.92
CA SER A 67 2.26 5.68 18.51
C SER A 67 0.92 6.40 18.68
N GLY A 68 -0.18 5.66 18.87
CA GLY A 68 -1.54 6.16 19.03
C GLY A 68 -2.52 5.55 18.04
N THR A 69 -3.60 6.28 17.75
CA THR A 69 -4.69 5.79 16.90
C THR A 69 -4.70 6.52 15.55
N THR A 70 -4.66 5.75 14.48
CA THR A 70 -5.02 6.20 13.13
C THR A 70 -6.50 5.91 12.90
N SER A 71 -7.26 6.91 12.48
CA SER A 71 -8.69 6.78 12.14
C SER A 71 -8.90 6.85 10.64
N TYR A 72 -9.86 6.08 10.13
CA TYR A 72 -10.19 5.97 8.70
C TYR A 72 -11.68 6.23 8.48
N VAL A 73 -12.01 6.99 7.45
CA VAL A 73 -13.39 7.28 7.03
C VAL A 73 -13.55 6.90 5.57
N TYR A 74 -14.66 6.22 5.26
CA TYR A 74 -14.97 5.74 3.92
C TYR A 74 -16.18 6.45 3.36
N ASP A 75 -16.23 6.56 2.02
CA ASP A 75 -17.41 7.04 1.32
C ASP A 75 -18.47 5.93 1.16
N SER A 76 -19.58 6.26 0.52
CA SER A 76 -20.70 5.32 0.28
C SER A 76 -20.33 4.11 -0.59
N GLU A 77 -19.21 4.18 -1.31
CA GLU A 77 -18.69 3.11 -2.17
C GLU A 77 -17.56 2.31 -1.50
N ASN A 78 -17.36 2.53 -0.18
CA ASN A 78 -16.30 1.91 0.63
C ASN A 78 -14.87 2.28 0.18
N ARG A 79 -14.67 3.43 -0.48
CA ARG A 79 -13.35 3.97 -0.80
C ARG A 79 -12.88 4.83 0.36
N LEU A 80 -11.59 4.76 0.69
CA LEU A 80 -11.00 5.57 1.77
C LEU A 80 -11.08 7.06 1.41
N ALA A 81 -11.93 7.81 2.08
CA ALA A 81 -12.14 9.25 1.85
C ALA A 81 -11.26 10.11 2.72
N GLN A 82 -10.93 9.63 3.94
CA GLN A 82 -10.13 10.38 4.90
C GLN A 82 -9.37 9.43 5.83
N LEU A 83 -8.20 9.86 6.25
CA LEU A 83 -7.54 9.31 7.42
C LEU A 83 -6.97 10.44 8.31
N THR A 84 -6.84 10.14 9.59
CA THR A 84 -6.18 11.02 10.55
C THR A 84 -5.15 10.18 11.30
N THR A 85 -3.90 10.56 11.25
CA THR A 85 -2.79 9.87 11.92
C THR A 85 -2.72 10.22 13.42
N PRO A 86 -1.96 9.49 14.26
CA PRO A 86 -1.81 9.78 15.68
C PRO A 86 -1.29 11.19 15.99
N ASN A 87 -0.45 11.75 15.12
CA ASN A 87 0.04 13.13 15.22
C ASN A 87 -0.90 14.18 14.61
N LEU A 88 -2.17 13.83 14.41
CA LEU A 88 -3.25 14.68 13.91
C LEU A 88 -3.04 15.17 12.44
N GLN A 89 -2.21 14.51 11.68
CA GLN A 89 -2.12 14.78 10.25
C GLN A 89 -3.40 14.30 9.56
N LEU A 90 -4.06 15.21 8.87
CA LEU A 90 -5.29 14.94 8.12
C LEU A 90 -4.94 14.70 6.65
N VAL A 91 -5.36 13.56 6.13
CA VAL A 91 -5.26 13.22 4.70
C VAL A 91 -6.66 12.97 4.15
N THR A 92 -7.00 13.60 3.04
CA THR A 92 -8.29 13.37 2.36
C THR A 92 -8.06 13.00 0.91
N TYR A 93 -8.96 12.18 0.39
CA TYR A 93 -8.91 11.66 -0.97
C TYR A 93 -10.21 11.95 -1.72
N LYS A 94 -10.09 12.22 -3.03
CA LYS A 94 -11.25 12.30 -3.92
C LYS A 94 -11.08 11.34 -5.08
N TYR A 95 -12.21 10.84 -5.55
CA TYR A 95 -12.28 9.84 -6.61
C TYR A 95 -13.20 10.31 -7.74
N ASP A 96 -12.88 9.87 -8.95
CA ASP A 96 -13.77 10.02 -10.08
C ASP A 96 -14.88 8.94 -10.07
N PRO A 97 -15.86 9.03 -10.99
CA PRO A 97 -16.93 8.02 -11.09
C PRO A 97 -16.44 6.61 -11.43
N PHE A 98 -15.22 6.45 -11.93
CA PHE A 98 -14.61 5.13 -12.20
C PHE A 98 -13.86 4.57 -10.99
N GLY A 99 -13.78 5.32 -9.88
CA GLY A 99 -13.10 4.92 -8.66
C GLY A 99 -11.61 5.23 -8.64
N ARG A 100 -11.06 5.95 -9.63
CA ARG A 100 -9.65 6.38 -9.65
C ARG A 100 -9.47 7.58 -8.74
N ARG A 101 -8.40 7.59 -7.94
CA ARG A 101 -8.06 8.69 -7.03
C ARG A 101 -7.59 9.91 -7.81
N ILE A 102 -8.40 10.96 -7.86
CA ILE A 102 -8.08 12.18 -8.60
C ILE A 102 -7.49 13.30 -7.75
N GLU A 103 -7.57 13.22 -6.44
CA GLU A 103 -6.99 14.21 -5.53
C GLU A 103 -6.56 13.56 -4.21
N LYS A 104 -5.40 13.96 -3.72
CA LYS A 104 -4.89 13.72 -2.36
C LYS A 104 -4.60 15.07 -1.73
N ASN A 105 -5.05 15.28 -0.50
CA ASN A 105 -4.79 16.51 0.26
C ASN A 105 -4.21 16.12 1.62
N VAL A 106 -3.00 16.55 1.90
CA VAL A 106 -2.27 16.32 3.15
C VAL A 106 -2.14 17.63 3.88
N ASN A 107 -2.94 17.85 4.93
CA ASN A 107 -2.94 19.10 5.73
C ASN A 107 -3.06 20.39 4.88
N GLY A 108 -3.83 20.36 3.78
CA GLY A 108 -4.00 21.50 2.87
C GLY A 108 -3.06 21.50 1.65
N VAL A 109 -2.04 20.66 1.63
CA VAL A 109 -1.20 20.45 0.44
C VAL A 109 -1.90 19.49 -0.52
N ILE A 110 -2.29 20.00 -1.68
CA ILE A 110 -3.11 19.27 -2.66
C ILE A 110 -2.22 18.73 -3.79
N THR A 111 -2.37 17.45 -4.08
CA THR A 111 -1.88 16.79 -5.29
C THR A 111 -3.09 16.29 -6.08
N ARG A 112 -3.17 16.61 -7.38
CA ARG A 112 -4.19 16.08 -8.29
C ARG A 112 -3.56 15.18 -9.33
N TYR A 113 -4.34 14.17 -9.75
CA TYR A 113 -3.89 13.14 -10.68
C TYR A 113 -4.69 13.18 -11.96
N VAL A 114 -4.00 13.16 -13.10
CA VAL A 114 -4.59 13.01 -14.43
C VAL A 114 -4.23 11.65 -14.96
N TYR A 115 -5.22 10.95 -15.50
CA TYR A 115 -5.08 9.57 -15.96
C TYR A 115 -5.22 9.44 -17.47
N ASP A 116 -4.42 8.54 -18.06
CA ASP A 116 -4.78 7.83 -19.27
C ASP A 116 -5.18 6.41 -18.88
N ARG A 117 -6.46 6.07 -19.05
CA ARG A 117 -7.06 4.81 -18.56
C ARG A 117 -6.80 4.60 -17.06
N GLU A 118 -5.93 3.64 -16.70
CA GLU A 118 -5.62 3.28 -15.31
C GLU A 118 -4.31 3.92 -14.81
N ASP A 119 -3.53 4.55 -15.69
CA ASP A 119 -2.19 5.05 -15.40
C ASP A 119 -2.21 6.56 -15.15
N ILE A 120 -1.55 7.00 -14.09
CA ILE A 120 -1.34 8.42 -13.81
C ILE A 120 -0.31 8.95 -14.81
N ILE A 121 -0.71 9.91 -15.65
CA ILE A 121 0.20 10.57 -16.60
C ILE A 121 0.73 11.90 -16.08
N PHE A 122 -0.03 12.60 -15.22
CA PHE A 122 0.42 13.83 -14.59
C PHE A 122 0.03 13.90 -13.12
N GLU A 123 0.94 14.45 -12.31
CA GLU A 123 0.62 15.05 -11.03
C GLU A 123 0.58 16.58 -11.18
N LEU A 124 -0.45 17.19 -10.58
CA LEU A 124 -0.64 18.62 -10.54
C LEU A 124 -0.64 19.11 -9.09
N ASP A 125 -0.15 20.31 -8.87
CA ASP A 125 -0.30 21.00 -7.58
C ASP A 125 -1.75 21.49 -7.34
N GLY A 126 -1.99 22.11 -6.19
CA GLY A 126 -3.30 22.68 -5.83
C GLY A 126 -3.76 23.82 -6.75
N SER A 127 -2.84 24.44 -7.50
CA SER A 127 -3.12 25.50 -8.48
C SER A 127 -3.37 24.96 -9.89
N GLY A 128 -3.15 23.66 -10.10
CA GLY A 128 -3.33 23.00 -11.39
C GLY A 128 -2.09 23.02 -12.29
N ASN A 129 -0.92 23.37 -11.76
CA ASN A 129 0.33 23.28 -12.51
C ASN A 129 0.84 21.85 -12.52
N ILE A 130 1.37 21.37 -13.65
CA ILE A 130 2.01 20.06 -13.75
C ILE A 130 3.32 20.10 -12.94
N VAL A 131 3.45 19.20 -11.95
CA VAL A 131 4.65 19.05 -11.12
C VAL A 131 5.45 17.80 -11.49
N THR A 132 4.77 16.78 -12.02
CA THR A 132 5.41 15.54 -12.49
C THR A 132 4.63 14.99 -13.68
N GLU A 133 5.36 14.49 -14.67
CA GLU A 133 4.84 13.72 -15.80
C GLU A 133 5.38 12.29 -15.68
N TYR A 134 4.55 11.28 -15.99
CA TYR A 134 4.91 9.87 -15.98
C TYR A 134 4.76 9.24 -17.35
N VAL A 135 5.67 8.32 -17.65
CA VAL A 135 5.60 7.44 -18.81
C VAL A 135 5.47 6.01 -18.32
N HIS A 136 4.47 5.31 -18.81
CA HIS A 136 4.17 3.93 -18.48
C HIS A 136 4.41 3.01 -19.67
N GLY A 137 4.68 1.73 -19.39
CA GLY A 137 4.72 0.65 -20.37
C GLY A 137 3.32 0.21 -20.81
N PRO A 138 3.23 -0.76 -21.70
CA PRO A 138 1.95 -1.28 -22.20
C PRO A 138 1.23 -2.19 -21.19
N GLY A 139 1.91 -2.64 -20.16
CA GLY A 139 1.36 -3.46 -19.08
C GLY A 139 0.73 -2.63 -17.96
N ILE A 140 0.13 -3.35 -17.01
CA ILE A 140 -0.43 -2.74 -15.80
C ILE A 140 0.70 -2.50 -14.81
N ASP A 141 0.74 -1.28 -14.21
CA ASP A 141 1.72 -0.95 -13.15
C ASP A 141 3.18 -1.01 -13.60
N GLU A 142 3.43 -0.56 -14.81
CA GLU A 142 4.78 -0.49 -15.41
C GLU A 142 5.25 0.97 -15.55
N PRO A 143 5.57 1.69 -14.48
CA PRO A 143 6.19 3.00 -14.60
C PRO A 143 7.59 2.85 -15.20
N ILE A 144 7.84 3.55 -16.33
CA ILE A 144 9.12 3.53 -17.03
C ILE A 144 9.95 4.75 -16.67
N ALA A 145 9.34 5.94 -16.69
CA ALA A 145 10.03 7.18 -16.41
C ALA A 145 9.14 8.21 -15.74
N MET A 146 9.75 9.15 -15.03
CA MET A 146 9.13 10.38 -14.59
C MET A 146 9.94 11.58 -15.05
N ILE A 147 9.27 12.67 -15.37
CA ILE A 147 9.86 13.96 -15.67
C ILE A 147 9.42 14.94 -14.58
N ARG A 148 10.39 15.50 -13.88
CA ARG A 148 10.16 16.49 -12.80
C ARG A 148 11.25 17.55 -12.83
N ASN A 149 10.87 18.83 -12.76
CA ASN A 149 11.80 19.96 -12.81
C ASN A 149 12.71 19.90 -14.05
N ASN A 150 12.18 19.53 -15.22
CA ASN A 150 12.91 19.33 -16.49
C ASN A 150 14.03 18.27 -16.40
N GLN A 151 13.97 17.36 -15.43
CA GLN A 151 14.87 16.22 -15.31
C GLN A 151 14.10 14.94 -15.52
N THR A 152 14.67 14.02 -16.31
CA THR A 152 14.08 12.68 -16.55
C THR A 152 14.78 11.68 -15.66
N TYR A 153 13.96 10.84 -15.04
CA TYR A 153 14.37 9.72 -14.20
C TYR A 153 13.75 8.43 -14.74
N TYR A 154 14.48 7.33 -14.66
CA TYR A 154 14.05 6.03 -15.18
C TYR A 154 13.90 5.03 -14.05
N TYR A 155 12.77 4.33 -14.04
CA TYR A 155 12.44 3.30 -13.07
C TYR A 155 13.05 1.96 -13.46
N HIS A 156 13.57 1.22 -12.48
CA HIS A 156 14.07 -0.14 -12.63
C HIS A 156 13.32 -1.03 -11.65
N ALA A 157 12.58 -1.99 -12.21
CA ALA A 157 11.74 -2.91 -11.44
C ALA A 157 12.38 -4.30 -11.35
N ASP A 158 12.03 -5.04 -10.31
CA ASP A 158 12.30 -6.47 -10.19
C ASP A 158 11.26 -7.31 -10.95
N GLY A 159 11.36 -8.65 -10.87
CA GLY A 159 10.42 -9.57 -11.51
C GLY A 159 8.99 -9.53 -10.97
N LEU A 160 8.74 -8.85 -9.84
CA LEU A 160 7.42 -8.63 -9.26
C LEU A 160 6.83 -7.25 -9.67
N GLY A 161 7.61 -6.43 -10.37
CA GLY A 161 7.26 -5.05 -10.71
C GLY A 161 7.59 -4.04 -9.61
N SER A 162 8.25 -4.44 -8.51
CA SER A 162 8.66 -3.53 -7.46
C SER A 162 9.85 -2.68 -7.92
N ILE A 163 9.77 -1.36 -7.71
CA ILE A 163 10.84 -0.45 -8.08
C ILE A 163 12.01 -0.65 -7.11
N ILE A 164 13.15 -1.11 -7.61
CA ILE A 164 14.35 -1.37 -6.84
C ILE A 164 15.41 -0.29 -6.99
N ALA A 165 15.37 0.45 -8.09
CA ALA A 165 16.27 1.58 -8.33
C ALA A 165 15.63 2.62 -9.25
N ILE A 166 16.14 3.86 -9.17
CA ILE A 166 15.82 4.94 -10.10
C ILE A 166 17.13 5.56 -10.54
N THR A 167 17.29 5.81 -11.85
CA THR A 167 18.45 6.48 -12.43
C THR A 167 18.08 7.83 -13.03
N ASP A 168 19.06 8.75 -13.06
CA ASP A 168 18.93 9.97 -13.85
C ASP A 168 19.27 9.73 -15.34
N SER A 169 19.18 10.78 -16.16
CA SER A 169 19.48 10.73 -17.60
C SER A 169 20.94 10.42 -17.93
N ALA A 170 21.85 10.52 -16.96
CA ALA A 170 23.26 10.13 -17.12
C ALA A 170 23.50 8.66 -16.68
N GLY A 171 22.45 7.92 -16.30
CA GLY A 171 22.54 6.54 -15.81
C GLY A 171 23.02 6.40 -14.38
N ARG A 172 23.14 7.51 -13.63
CA ARG A 172 23.54 7.45 -12.20
C ARG A 172 22.33 7.05 -11.37
N VAL A 173 22.53 6.12 -10.43
CA VAL A 173 21.49 5.73 -9.48
C VAL A 173 21.26 6.89 -8.50
N VAL A 174 20.04 7.41 -8.46
CA VAL A 174 19.60 8.49 -7.56
C VAL A 174 18.77 7.98 -6.39
N GLN A 175 18.15 6.78 -6.55
CA GLN A 175 17.36 6.14 -5.50
C GLN A 175 17.47 4.62 -5.59
N ARG A 176 17.45 3.97 -4.43
CA ARG A 176 17.34 2.50 -4.28
C ARG A 176 16.36 2.16 -3.18
N TYR A 177 15.64 1.04 -3.37
CA TYR A 177 14.75 0.48 -2.38
C TYR A 177 15.03 -1.00 -2.16
N GLU A 178 14.82 -1.46 -0.93
CA GLU A 178 14.69 -2.87 -0.58
C GLU A 178 13.39 -3.07 0.18
N TYR A 179 12.79 -4.25 0.01
CA TYR A 179 11.50 -4.57 0.59
C TYR A 179 11.55 -5.90 1.31
N ASP A 180 10.74 -6.04 2.36
CA ASP A 180 10.42 -7.37 2.86
C ASP A 180 9.36 -8.05 1.97
N SER A 181 9.00 -9.31 2.31
CA SER A 181 8.03 -10.10 1.55
C SER A 181 6.61 -9.52 1.53
N PHE A 182 6.31 -8.53 2.34
CA PHE A 182 5.02 -7.87 2.42
C PHE A 182 5.03 -6.46 1.80
N GLY A 183 6.19 -5.99 1.35
CA GLY A 183 6.34 -4.68 0.75
C GLY A 183 6.68 -3.57 1.72
N ASN A 184 7.07 -3.88 2.97
CA ASN A 184 7.65 -2.86 3.82
C ASN A 184 8.99 -2.42 3.23
N ILE A 185 9.17 -1.11 3.05
CA ILE A 185 10.46 -0.55 2.64
C ILE A 185 11.45 -0.75 3.79
N THR A 186 12.43 -1.64 3.60
CA THR A 186 13.48 -1.93 4.59
C THR A 186 14.73 -1.10 4.39
N TYR A 187 14.92 -0.59 3.17
CA TYR A 187 15.97 0.34 2.83
C TYR A 187 15.49 1.34 1.77
N GLN A 188 15.85 2.60 1.95
CA GLN A 188 15.65 3.70 1.01
C GLN A 188 16.93 4.55 1.01
N GLN A 189 17.56 4.74 -0.15
CA GLN A 189 18.84 5.40 -0.26
C GLN A 189 18.75 6.89 0.10
N ASP A 190 17.76 7.59 -0.46
CA ASP A 190 17.51 9.02 -0.19
C ASP A 190 16.05 9.23 0.23
N PRO A 191 15.76 9.47 1.50
CA PRO A 191 14.40 9.70 1.97
C PRO A 191 13.78 11.01 1.47
N ASN A 192 14.59 11.95 0.91
CA ASN A 192 14.10 13.20 0.35
C ASN A 192 13.76 13.08 -1.15
N PHE A 193 14.14 11.99 -1.80
CA PHE A 193 13.77 11.72 -3.18
C PHE A 193 12.34 11.20 -3.25
N VAL A 194 11.37 12.11 -3.22
CA VAL A 194 9.93 11.78 -3.21
C VAL A 194 9.49 11.31 -4.58
N GLN A 195 8.89 10.12 -4.65
CA GLN A 195 8.23 9.56 -5.81
C GLN A 195 7.24 8.46 -5.35
N PRO A 196 6.10 8.24 -6.04
CA PRO A 196 5.06 7.37 -5.49
C PRO A 196 5.29 5.88 -5.75
N TYR A 197 5.89 5.49 -6.90
CA TYR A 197 5.91 4.09 -7.33
C TYR A 197 6.99 3.29 -6.62
N THR A 198 6.57 2.27 -5.86
CA THR A 198 7.49 1.43 -5.08
C THR A 198 7.14 -0.06 -5.21
N TYR A 199 6.68 -0.72 -4.16
CA TYR A 199 6.38 -2.15 -4.16
C TYR A 199 5.30 -2.51 -5.18
N THR A 200 5.58 -3.49 -6.04
CA THR A 200 4.71 -3.94 -7.16
C THR A 200 4.27 -2.82 -8.10
N GLY A 201 5.07 -1.76 -8.25
CA GLY A 201 4.74 -0.62 -9.11
C GLY A 201 3.56 0.22 -8.60
N ARG A 202 3.19 0.08 -7.31
CA ARG A 202 2.05 0.81 -6.72
C ARG A 202 2.47 2.08 -6.04
N GLU A 203 1.53 3.02 -5.97
CA GLU A 203 1.71 4.30 -5.31
C GLU A 203 1.76 4.11 -3.79
N TYR A 204 2.86 4.53 -3.21
CA TYR A 204 3.07 4.59 -1.77
C TYR A 204 2.76 5.98 -1.24
N ASP A 205 1.84 6.08 -0.32
CA ASP A 205 1.50 7.31 0.39
C ASP A 205 2.34 7.38 1.67
N GLU A 206 3.47 8.09 1.60
CA GLU A 206 4.46 8.17 2.68
C GLU A 206 3.85 8.69 3.99
N GLU A 207 2.95 9.66 3.92
CA GLU A 207 2.27 10.26 5.06
C GLU A 207 1.40 9.28 5.85
N SER A 208 0.90 8.22 5.19
CA SER A 208 0.05 7.18 5.81
C SER A 208 0.77 5.86 6.00
N GLY A 209 1.84 5.61 5.24
CA GLY A 209 2.52 4.33 5.14
C GLY A 209 1.69 3.27 4.40
N LEU A 210 0.73 3.69 3.59
CA LEU A 210 -0.18 2.81 2.85
C LEU A 210 0.14 2.81 1.36
N TYR A 211 -0.11 1.68 0.72
CA TYR A 211 -0.11 1.55 -0.74
C TYR A 211 -1.51 1.73 -1.30
N TYR A 212 -1.65 2.54 -2.34
CA TYR A 212 -2.89 2.67 -3.08
C TYR A 212 -2.95 1.62 -4.20
N TYR A 213 -3.82 0.62 -4.03
CA TYR A 213 -4.08 -0.45 -5.00
C TYR A 213 -5.40 -0.19 -5.74
N ARG A 214 -5.60 1.02 -6.29
CA ARG A 214 -6.82 1.47 -6.99
C ARG A 214 -8.08 1.31 -6.14
N ALA A 215 -8.65 0.11 -6.09
CA ALA A 215 -9.88 -0.15 -5.35
C ALA A 215 -9.71 -0.18 -3.82
N ARG A 216 -8.47 -0.36 -3.31
CA ARG A 216 -8.19 -0.58 -1.89
C ARG A 216 -6.86 0.01 -1.49
N TYR A 217 -6.71 0.23 -0.20
CA TYR A 217 -5.42 0.56 0.43
C TYR A 217 -4.83 -0.66 1.13
N TYR A 218 -3.54 -0.86 0.99
CA TYR A 218 -2.80 -1.97 1.56
C TYR A 218 -1.82 -1.48 2.62
N ASP A 219 -1.87 -2.07 3.81
CA ASP A 219 -0.92 -1.85 4.89
C ASP A 219 0.13 -2.96 4.88
N ALA A 220 1.34 -2.64 4.42
CA ALA A 220 2.45 -3.59 4.34
C ALA A 220 2.93 -4.06 5.73
N LYS A 221 2.81 -3.22 6.77
CA LYS A 221 3.18 -3.58 8.14
C LYS A 221 2.35 -4.73 8.68
N VAL A 222 1.10 -4.80 8.24
CA VAL A 222 0.14 -5.84 8.63
C VAL A 222 0.05 -6.94 7.58
N GLY A 223 0.38 -6.61 6.32
CA GLY A 223 0.24 -7.48 5.17
C GLY A 223 -1.21 -7.66 4.74
N ARG A 224 -2.05 -6.61 4.88
CA ARG A 224 -3.50 -6.68 4.60
C ARG A 224 -4.03 -5.40 3.98
N PHE A 225 -5.13 -5.57 3.23
CA PHE A 225 -5.94 -4.44 2.77
C PHE A 225 -6.79 -3.89 3.93
N LEU A 226 -7.02 -2.58 3.92
CA LEU A 226 -7.89 -1.90 4.88
C LEU A 226 -9.35 -2.20 4.64
N GLN A 227 -9.74 -2.38 3.37
CA GLN A 227 -11.10 -2.65 2.96
C GLN A 227 -11.30 -4.13 2.61
N ARG A 228 -12.53 -4.56 2.81
CA ARG A 228 -12.97 -5.88 2.32
C ARG A 228 -12.87 -5.91 0.79
N ASP A 229 -12.57 -7.10 0.23
CA ASP A 229 -12.57 -7.26 -1.22
C ASP A 229 -13.96 -6.99 -1.80
N PRO A 230 -14.12 -6.03 -2.72
CA PRO A 230 -15.40 -5.79 -3.38
C PRO A 230 -15.82 -6.99 -4.25
N PHE A 231 -14.85 -7.77 -4.74
CA PHE A 231 -15.12 -8.98 -5.47
C PHE A 231 -15.45 -10.13 -4.52
N ARG A 232 -16.74 -10.39 -4.35
CA ARG A 232 -17.23 -11.45 -3.44
C ARG A 232 -16.94 -12.87 -3.91
N GLY A 233 -16.24 -13.05 -5.04
CA GLY A 233 -16.04 -14.36 -5.65
C GLY A 233 -17.33 -15.01 -6.11
N PHE A 234 -17.26 -15.99 -6.99
CA PHE A 234 -18.37 -16.89 -7.23
C PHE A 234 -18.41 -17.87 -6.04
N LEU A 235 -19.24 -17.61 -5.05
CA LEU A 235 -19.57 -18.63 -4.06
C LEU A 235 -20.21 -19.79 -4.84
N LYS A 236 -19.42 -20.83 -5.16
CA LYS A 236 -20.00 -22.11 -5.54
C LYS A 236 -20.84 -22.56 -4.36
N LYS A 237 -22.16 -22.56 -4.55
CA LYS A 237 -23.12 -23.22 -3.63
C LYS A 237 -22.82 -24.72 -3.55
#